data_6f711b5775da39533f856dfa56289268
#
_entry.id   6f711b5775da39533f856dfa56289268
#
_cell.length_a   1.000
_cell.length_b   1.000
_cell.length_c   1.000
_cell.angle_alpha   90.00
_cell.angle_beta   90.00
_cell.angle_gamma   90.00
#
_symmetry.space_group_name_H-M   'P 1'
#
loop_
_entity.id
_entity.type
_entity.pdbx_description
1 polymer ?
#
loop_
_entity_poly.entity_id
_entity_poly.type
_entity_poly.pdbx_seq_one_letter_code
_entity_poly.pdbx_strand_id
1 'polypeptide(L)'
;MIGTCVKCGNHKWDKIVKDGKVICPECNHSWSYIAKPLFILSGCSGVGKTTTAIEIMHKQTDVVVLDADIFCGVQNATTEEDYRRRVDTLESLSRNISQSGKPVLWTMAGNLDMIPTSYNTRFFSGIHTLVLTVDEKDLRHRMSVGRGITDSGWIEG
;
A
#
# COMPACT_ATOMS: atom_id res chain seq x y z
N MET A 1 4.20 10.36 16.17
CA MET A 1 3.29 9.51 15.38
C MET A 1 2.09 10.34 14.92
N ILE A 2 1.76 10.29 13.64
CA ILE A 2 0.71 11.15 13.05
C ILE A 2 -0.70 10.83 13.55
N GLY A 3 -0.98 9.58 13.97
CA GLY A 3 -2.31 9.14 14.42
C GLY A 3 -2.63 9.40 15.89
N THR A 4 -1.67 9.87 16.69
CA THR A 4 -1.84 10.09 18.12
C THR A 4 -1.74 11.57 18.45
N CYS A 5 -2.71 12.11 19.16
CA CYS A 5 -2.68 13.49 19.62
C CYS A 5 -1.71 13.65 20.79
N VAL A 6 -0.67 14.45 20.62
CA VAL A 6 0.34 14.67 21.67
C VAL A 6 -0.18 15.49 22.86
N LYS A 7 -1.33 16.19 22.71
CA LYS A 7 -1.91 17.02 23.77
C LYS A 7 -2.81 16.22 24.73
N CYS A 8 -3.68 15.33 24.19
CA CYS A 8 -4.65 14.59 25.01
C CYS A 8 -4.50 13.07 24.94
N GLY A 9 -3.55 12.56 24.16
CA GLY A 9 -3.32 11.12 24.02
C GLY A 9 -4.32 10.38 23.15
N ASN A 10 -5.33 11.05 22.55
CA ASN A 10 -6.28 10.39 21.67
C ASN A 10 -5.58 9.68 20.52
N HIS A 11 -5.70 8.34 20.45
CA HIS A 11 -5.13 7.45 19.45
C HIS A 11 -6.16 6.78 18.54
N LYS A 12 -7.44 7.16 18.64
CA LYS A 12 -8.51 6.65 17.78
C LYS A 12 -8.30 7.05 16.32
N TRP A 13 -8.86 6.28 15.41
CA TRP A 13 -8.89 6.59 13.98
C TRP A 13 -10.03 7.55 13.66
N ASP A 14 -9.91 8.77 14.16
CA ASP A 14 -10.95 9.82 14.15
C ASP A 14 -10.40 11.20 13.75
N LYS A 15 -9.10 11.30 13.48
CA LYS A 15 -8.45 12.57 13.17
C LYS A 15 -9.01 13.20 11.89
N ILE A 16 -9.18 14.51 11.92
CA ILE A 16 -9.61 15.30 10.78
C ILE A 16 -8.36 15.82 10.08
N VAL A 17 -8.31 15.68 8.77
CA VAL A 17 -7.25 16.24 7.92
C VAL A 17 -7.85 17.40 7.13
N LYS A 18 -7.30 18.60 7.34
CA LYS A 18 -7.76 19.80 6.68
C LYS A 18 -6.60 20.81 6.56
N ASP A 19 -6.47 21.45 5.40
CA ASP A 19 -5.52 22.53 5.12
C ASP A 19 -4.06 22.19 5.53
N GLY A 20 -3.61 20.95 5.22
CA GLY A 20 -2.26 20.49 5.56
C GLY A 20 -2.02 20.22 7.04
N LYS A 21 -3.07 20.16 7.84
CA LYS A 21 -3.00 19.87 9.27
C LYS A 21 -3.86 18.68 9.66
N VAL A 22 -3.43 18.00 10.70
CA VAL A 22 -4.22 17.02 11.43
C VAL A 22 -4.84 17.69 12.64
N ILE A 23 -6.12 17.46 12.87
CA ILE A 23 -6.89 18.04 13.97
C ILE A 23 -7.45 16.92 14.83
N CYS A 24 -7.23 16.99 16.12
CA CYS A 24 -7.83 16.08 17.10
C CYS A 24 -9.28 16.51 17.40
N PRO A 25 -10.29 15.66 17.19
CA PRO A 25 -11.67 16.03 17.45
C PRO A 25 -11.98 16.17 18.95
N GLU A 26 -11.21 15.53 19.84
CA GLU A 26 -11.46 15.59 21.28
C GLU A 26 -10.99 16.89 21.93
N CYS A 27 -9.85 17.45 21.51
CA CYS A 27 -9.27 18.62 22.18
C CYS A 27 -8.96 19.78 21.23
N ASN A 28 -9.32 19.68 19.95
CA ASN A 28 -9.08 20.65 18.88
C ASN A 28 -7.59 21.03 18.69
N HIS A 29 -6.67 20.26 19.28
CA HIS A 29 -5.24 20.44 18.99
C HIS A 29 -4.96 20.09 17.53
N SER A 30 -4.18 20.94 16.86
CA SER A 30 -3.78 20.72 15.47
C SER A 30 -2.27 20.69 15.33
N TRP A 31 -1.79 19.87 14.41
CA TRP A 31 -0.36 19.77 14.06
C TRP A 31 -0.16 19.56 12.58
N SER A 32 1.00 19.98 12.08
CA SER A 32 1.40 19.77 10.69
C SER A 32 1.80 18.32 10.45
N TYR A 33 1.63 17.85 9.22
CA TYR A 33 2.09 16.55 8.76
C TYR A 33 2.65 16.65 7.35
N ILE A 34 3.39 15.64 6.93
CA ILE A 34 3.94 15.56 5.58
C ILE A 34 3.05 14.62 4.76
N ALA A 35 2.31 15.19 3.81
CA ALA A 35 1.55 14.42 2.84
C ALA A 35 2.47 14.05 1.66
N LYS A 36 2.70 12.76 1.44
CA LYS A 36 3.39 12.22 0.27
C LYS A 36 2.43 11.38 -0.55
N PRO A 37 2.65 11.22 -1.85
CA PRO A 37 1.86 10.29 -2.64
C PRO A 37 2.11 8.84 -2.20
N LEU A 38 1.08 8.00 -2.35
CA LEU A 38 1.17 6.55 -2.30
C LEU A 38 1.18 6.03 -3.72
N PHE A 39 2.19 5.24 -4.08
CA PHE A 39 2.28 4.58 -5.37
C PHE A 39 1.96 3.09 -5.20
N ILE A 40 1.28 2.52 -6.19
CA ILE A 40 0.91 1.10 -6.21
C ILE A 40 1.34 0.52 -7.55
N LEU A 41 2.23 -0.46 -7.51
CA LEU A 41 2.61 -1.26 -8.67
C LEU A 41 1.80 -2.55 -8.64
N SER A 42 0.81 -2.63 -9.52
CA SER A 42 -0.14 -3.74 -9.59
C SER A 42 0.00 -4.55 -10.87
N GLY A 43 -0.76 -5.61 -10.98
CA GLY A 43 -0.82 -6.53 -12.11
C GLY A 43 -0.91 -7.97 -11.66
N CYS A 44 -1.20 -8.89 -12.57
CA CYS A 44 -1.37 -10.31 -12.27
C CYS A 44 -0.09 -10.97 -11.70
N SER A 45 -0.25 -12.18 -11.17
CA SER A 45 0.89 -12.98 -10.72
C SER A 45 1.84 -13.28 -11.91
N GLY A 46 3.14 -13.23 -11.70
CA GLY A 46 4.13 -13.48 -12.76
C GLY A 46 4.42 -12.33 -13.73
N VAL A 47 3.67 -11.20 -13.67
CA VAL A 47 3.86 -10.06 -14.59
C VAL A 47 5.21 -9.34 -14.43
N GLY A 48 5.86 -9.43 -13.26
CA GLY A 48 7.16 -8.81 -13.01
C GLY A 48 7.18 -7.73 -11.94
N LYS A 49 6.14 -7.59 -11.11
CA LYS A 49 6.07 -6.59 -10.03
C LYS A 49 7.30 -6.60 -9.13
N THR A 50 7.66 -7.75 -8.60
CA THR A 50 8.83 -7.90 -7.69
C THR A 50 10.13 -7.52 -8.38
N THR A 51 10.35 -7.94 -9.63
CA THR A 51 11.54 -7.57 -10.41
C THR A 51 11.61 -6.06 -10.60
N THR A 52 10.51 -5.42 -11.00
CA THR A 52 10.43 -3.97 -11.16
C THR A 52 10.67 -3.24 -9.84
N ALA A 53 10.10 -3.74 -8.74
CA ALA A 53 10.28 -3.16 -7.41
C ALA A 53 11.75 -3.23 -6.94
N ILE A 54 12.44 -4.34 -7.18
CA ILE A 54 13.87 -4.50 -6.89
C ILE A 54 14.71 -3.50 -7.70
N GLU A 55 14.43 -3.34 -8.98
CA GLU A 55 15.11 -2.34 -9.82
C GLU A 55 14.89 -0.91 -9.33
N ILE A 56 13.68 -0.59 -8.87
CA ILE A 56 13.37 0.71 -8.28
C ILE A 56 14.18 0.90 -6.99
N MET A 57 14.22 -0.10 -6.10
CA MET A 57 15.01 -0.03 -4.85
C MET A 57 16.50 0.23 -5.11
N HIS A 58 17.07 -0.36 -6.17
CA HIS A 58 18.47 -0.19 -6.51
C HIS A 58 18.80 1.17 -7.15
N LYS A 59 17.83 1.76 -7.86
CA LYS A 59 18.04 2.98 -8.64
C LYS A 59 17.52 4.25 -7.96
N GLN A 60 16.57 4.11 -7.05
CA GLN A 60 15.88 5.23 -6.41
C GLN A 60 15.99 5.15 -4.89
N THR A 61 16.61 6.14 -4.28
CA THR A 61 16.75 6.23 -2.83
C THR A 61 15.66 7.07 -2.16
N ASP A 62 14.84 7.77 -2.96
CA ASP A 62 13.84 8.73 -2.47
C ASP A 62 12.44 8.14 -2.30
N VAL A 63 12.28 6.84 -2.55
CA VAL A 63 11.03 6.10 -2.36
C VAL A 63 11.29 4.88 -1.46
N VAL A 64 10.32 4.58 -0.60
CA VAL A 64 10.34 3.34 0.18
C VAL A 64 9.47 2.32 -0.51
N VAL A 65 10.03 1.19 -0.89
CA VAL A 65 9.30 0.10 -1.54
C VAL A 65 8.88 -0.93 -0.49
N LEU A 66 7.60 -1.26 -0.47
CA LEU A 66 7.01 -2.27 0.40
C LEU A 66 6.31 -3.34 -0.45
N ASP A 67 6.59 -4.59 -0.16
CA ASP A 67 5.80 -5.69 -0.68
C ASP A 67 4.54 -5.86 0.19
N ALA A 68 3.34 -5.75 -0.42
CA ALA A 68 2.08 -5.93 0.31
C ALA A 68 1.92 -7.35 0.88
N ASP A 69 2.63 -8.33 0.32
CA ASP A 69 2.64 -9.71 0.81
C ASP A 69 3.41 -9.89 2.13
N ILE A 70 4.12 -8.87 2.62
CA ILE A 70 4.81 -8.90 3.93
C ILE A 70 3.87 -9.30 5.07
N PHE A 71 2.58 -9.01 4.97
CA PHE A 71 1.58 -9.38 5.97
C PHE A 71 0.95 -10.76 5.74
N CYS A 72 1.21 -11.43 4.62
CA CYS A 72 0.61 -12.75 4.33
C CYS A 72 1.03 -13.81 5.35
N GLY A 73 2.23 -13.71 5.90
CA GLY A 73 2.73 -14.61 6.95
C GLY A 73 2.29 -14.26 8.38
N VAL A 74 1.72 -13.08 8.59
CA VAL A 74 1.35 -12.56 9.92
C VAL A 74 -0.16 -12.51 10.11
N GLN A 75 -0.90 -12.26 9.04
CA GLN A 75 -2.35 -12.14 9.05
C GLN A 75 -2.95 -13.10 8.02
N ASN A 76 -3.57 -14.17 8.47
CA ASN A 76 -4.38 -15.03 7.61
C ASN A 76 -5.64 -14.24 7.21
N ALA A 77 -5.64 -13.65 6.01
CA ALA A 77 -6.80 -13.00 5.47
C ALA A 77 -7.62 -14.03 4.69
N THR A 78 -8.82 -14.29 5.16
CA THR A 78 -9.79 -15.21 4.55
C THR A 78 -11.13 -14.52 4.26
N THR A 79 -11.36 -13.38 4.88
CA THR A 79 -12.59 -12.60 4.72
C THR A 79 -12.27 -11.23 4.11
N GLU A 80 -13.29 -10.58 3.55
CA GLU A 80 -13.16 -9.20 3.06
C GLU A 80 -12.70 -8.25 4.16
N GLU A 81 -13.17 -8.44 5.41
CA GLU A 81 -12.75 -7.64 6.55
C GLU A 81 -11.27 -7.81 6.86
N ASP A 82 -10.73 -9.02 6.75
CA ASP A 82 -9.29 -9.28 6.94
C ASP A 82 -8.46 -8.58 5.87
N TYR A 83 -8.89 -8.61 4.60
CA TYR A 83 -8.22 -7.90 3.52
C TYR A 83 -8.29 -6.39 3.72
N ARG A 84 -9.42 -5.85 4.14
CA ARG A 84 -9.57 -4.42 4.48
C ARG A 84 -8.63 -4.01 5.62
N ARG A 85 -8.57 -4.81 6.69
CA ARG A 85 -7.65 -4.58 7.81
C ARG A 85 -6.18 -4.60 7.36
N ARG A 86 -5.84 -5.46 6.41
CA ARG A 86 -4.51 -5.52 5.81
C ARG A 86 -4.17 -4.25 5.04
N VAL A 87 -5.09 -3.77 4.21
CA VAL A 87 -4.94 -2.48 3.50
C VAL A 87 -4.81 -1.32 4.48
N ASP A 88 -5.68 -1.23 5.48
CA ASP A 88 -5.61 -0.20 6.52
C ASP A 88 -4.28 -0.20 7.27
N THR A 89 -3.73 -1.38 7.54
CA THR A 89 -2.44 -1.54 8.21
C THR A 89 -1.29 -1.04 7.32
N LEU A 90 -1.29 -1.41 6.02
CA LEU A 90 -0.31 -0.95 5.04
C LEU A 90 -0.36 0.57 4.89
N GLU A 91 -1.54 1.16 4.78
CA GLU A 91 -1.69 2.61 4.71
C GLU A 91 -1.24 3.30 6.00
N SER A 92 -1.58 2.75 7.16
CA SER A 92 -1.12 3.28 8.45
C SER A 92 0.41 3.27 8.58
N LEU A 93 1.06 2.20 8.11
CA LEU A 93 2.51 2.12 8.04
C LEU A 93 3.06 3.17 7.07
N SER A 94 2.51 3.24 5.87
CA SER A 94 2.97 4.13 4.80
C SER A 94 2.83 5.61 5.17
N ARG A 95 1.72 6.02 5.79
CA ARG A 95 1.56 7.40 6.28
C ARG A 95 2.58 7.78 7.35
N ASN A 96 3.02 6.83 8.18
CA ASN A 96 4.08 7.09 9.16
C ASN A 96 5.46 7.18 8.49
N ILE A 97 5.75 6.32 7.50
CA ILE A 97 6.96 6.40 6.68
C ILE A 97 7.02 7.76 5.97
N SER A 98 5.90 8.23 5.42
CA SER A 98 5.81 9.52 4.73
C SER A 98 6.24 10.71 5.60
N GLN A 99 6.18 10.59 6.94
CA GLN A 99 6.67 11.63 7.84
C GLN A 99 8.20 11.80 7.79
N SER A 100 8.95 10.84 7.23
CA SER A 100 10.38 11.00 6.91
C SER A 100 10.65 11.80 5.62
N GLY A 101 9.59 12.24 4.93
CA GLY A 101 9.69 12.97 3.66
C GLY A 101 9.72 12.08 2.43
N LYS A 102 9.63 10.75 2.56
CA LYS A 102 9.67 9.79 1.45
C LYS A 102 8.28 9.27 1.10
N PRO A 103 7.92 9.22 -0.19
CA PRO A 103 6.75 8.48 -0.65
C PRO A 103 6.95 6.97 -0.49
N VAL A 104 5.85 6.23 -0.51
CA VAL A 104 5.86 4.77 -0.44
C VAL A 104 5.32 4.20 -1.75
N LEU A 105 5.90 3.11 -2.21
CA LEU A 105 5.43 2.30 -3.32
C LEU A 105 5.12 0.89 -2.82
N TRP A 106 3.91 0.40 -3.07
CA TRP A 106 3.54 -0.99 -2.80
C TRP A 106 3.64 -1.83 -4.06
N THR A 107 4.04 -3.10 -3.92
CA THR A 107 3.72 -4.14 -4.90
C THR A 107 2.47 -4.88 -4.42
N MET A 108 1.41 -4.90 -5.21
CA MET A 108 0.12 -5.45 -4.81
C MET A 108 -0.63 -6.07 -6.00
N ALA A 109 -1.25 -7.23 -5.83
CA ALA A 109 -1.93 -7.93 -6.92
C ALA A 109 -3.45 -7.73 -6.93
N GLY A 110 -4.11 -7.41 -5.81
CA GLY A 110 -5.56 -7.32 -5.70
C GLY A 110 -6.02 -6.31 -4.65
N ASN A 111 -7.33 -6.26 -4.39
CA ASN A 111 -7.97 -5.43 -3.36
C ASN A 111 -7.73 -3.91 -3.52
N LEU A 112 -7.53 -3.46 -4.77
CA LEU A 112 -7.26 -2.05 -5.08
C LEU A 112 -8.45 -1.15 -4.77
N ASP A 113 -9.66 -1.67 -4.86
CA ASP A 113 -10.93 -1.02 -4.56
C ASP A 113 -11.09 -0.68 -3.06
N MET A 114 -10.38 -1.39 -2.19
CA MET A 114 -10.40 -1.13 -0.75
C MET A 114 -9.58 0.10 -0.35
N ILE A 115 -8.58 0.48 -1.14
CA ILE A 115 -7.64 1.56 -0.84
C ILE A 115 -8.34 2.92 -0.72
N PRO A 116 -9.16 3.37 -1.70
CA PRO A 116 -9.80 4.69 -1.61
C PRO A 116 -10.78 4.84 -0.46
N THR A 117 -11.27 3.73 0.09
CA THR A 117 -12.28 3.71 1.16
C THR A 117 -11.69 3.66 2.56
N SER A 118 -10.37 3.49 2.68
CA SER A 118 -9.66 3.45 3.95
C SER A 118 -9.66 4.81 4.65
N TYR A 119 -9.71 4.77 5.98
CA TYR A 119 -9.53 5.97 6.81
C TYR A 119 -8.18 6.65 6.55
N ASN A 120 -7.14 5.89 6.29
CA ASN A 120 -5.77 6.39 6.17
C ASN A 120 -5.49 7.12 4.86
N THR A 121 -6.31 6.91 3.82
CA THR A 121 -6.19 7.55 2.50
C THR A 121 -6.06 9.08 2.58
N ARG A 122 -6.75 9.71 3.52
CA ARG A 122 -6.74 11.17 3.74
C ARG A 122 -5.39 11.77 4.08
N PHE A 123 -4.41 10.95 4.46
CA PHE A 123 -3.08 11.41 4.83
C PHE A 123 -2.09 11.43 3.66
N PHE A 124 -2.48 10.94 2.49
CA PHE A 124 -1.66 10.98 1.28
C PHE A 124 -2.03 12.19 0.42
N SER A 125 -1.05 12.72 -0.30
CA SER A 125 -1.29 13.80 -1.27
C SER A 125 -1.99 13.30 -2.53
N GLY A 126 -1.97 12.01 -2.79
CA GLY A 126 -2.63 11.30 -3.89
C GLY A 126 -2.27 9.82 -3.85
N ILE A 127 -3.08 9.02 -4.54
CA ILE A 127 -2.83 7.58 -4.75
C ILE A 127 -2.69 7.36 -6.25
N HIS A 128 -1.60 6.74 -6.65
CA HIS A 128 -1.26 6.49 -8.05
C HIS A 128 -1.03 5.00 -8.28
N THR A 129 -1.86 4.39 -9.12
CA THR A 129 -1.73 2.98 -9.47
C THR A 129 -1.14 2.84 -10.87
N LEU A 130 -0.07 2.07 -10.97
CA LEU A 130 0.52 1.62 -12.21
C LEU A 130 0.28 0.12 -12.34
N VAL A 131 -0.37 -0.29 -13.43
CA VAL A 131 -0.66 -1.69 -13.71
C VAL A 131 0.32 -2.21 -14.75
N LEU A 132 1.10 -3.23 -14.37
CA LEU A 132 1.94 -3.95 -15.32
C LEU A 132 1.09 -4.95 -16.09
N THR A 133 1.31 -4.98 -17.38
CA THR A 133 0.70 -5.95 -18.31
C THR A 133 1.78 -6.70 -19.07
N VAL A 134 1.47 -7.89 -19.52
CA VAL A 134 2.33 -8.74 -20.34
C VAL A 134 1.43 -9.58 -21.25
N ASP A 135 1.94 -9.97 -22.42
CA ASP A 135 1.21 -10.85 -23.31
C ASP A 135 0.95 -12.21 -22.65
N GLU A 136 -0.22 -12.79 -22.92
CA GLU A 136 -0.64 -14.06 -22.34
C GLU A 136 0.38 -15.19 -22.57
N LYS A 137 0.95 -15.27 -23.76
CA LYS A 137 1.98 -16.24 -24.10
C LYS A 137 3.21 -16.13 -23.19
N ASP A 138 3.67 -14.92 -22.96
CA ASP A 138 4.82 -14.66 -22.10
C ASP A 138 4.49 -14.91 -20.63
N LEU A 139 3.26 -14.57 -20.21
CA LEU A 139 2.79 -14.87 -18.86
C LEU A 139 2.77 -16.37 -18.59
N ARG A 140 2.17 -17.16 -19.51
CA ARG A 140 2.14 -18.63 -19.42
C ARG A 140 3.55 -19.22 -19.35
N HIS A 141 4.47 -18.72 -20.18
CA HIS A 141 5.86 -19.15 -20.14
C HIS A 141 6.54 -18.84 -18.80
N ARG A 142 6.38 -17.63 -18.28
CA ARG A 142 6.96 -17.22 -16.98
C ARG A 142 6.38 -18.00 -15.82
N MET A 143 5.10 -18.33 -15.85
CA MET A 143 4.44 -19.12 -14.80
C MET A 143 4.88 -20.59 -14.85
N SER A 144 4.92 -21.21 -16.03
CA SER A 144 5.27 -22.63 -16.17
C SER A 144 6.76 -22.87 -15.94
N VAL A 145 7.64 -22.15 -16.63
CA VAL A 145 9.10 -22.35 -16.57
C VAL A 145 9.71 -21.70 -15.33
N GLY A 146 9.31 -20.46 -15.05
CA GLY A 146 9.93 -19.68 -13.96
C GLY A 146 9.43 -20.04 -12.57
N ARG A 147 8.18 -20.52 -12.43
CA ARG A 147 7.56 -20.84 -11.13
C ARG A 147 7.09 -22.29 -11.00
N GLY A 148 7.19 -23.10 -12.06
CA GLY A 148 6.71 -24.49 -12.05
C GLY A 148 5.19 -24.64 -11.90
N ILE A 149 4.42 -23.56 -12.17
CA ILE A 149 2.96 -23.56 -12.05
C ILE A 149 2.38 -23.97 -13.41
N THR A 150 1.77 -25.16 -13.44
CA THR A 150 1.14 -25.72 -14.64
C THR A 150 -0.39 -25.76 -14.55
N ASP A 151 -0.95 -25.37 -13.41
CA ASP A 151 -2.39 -25.34 -13.20
C ASP A 151 -3.03 -24.18 -14.00
N SER A 152 -4.00 -24.52 -14.86
CA SER A 152 -4.71 -23.55 -15.70
C SER A 152 -5.50 -22.52 -14.85
N GLY A 153 -6.03 -22.90 -13.70
CA GLY A 153 -6.79 -22.00 -12.82
C GLY A 153 -5.98 -20.82 -12.28
N TRP A 154 -4.64 -20.94 -12.21
CA TRP A 154 -3.74 -19.84 -11.84
C TRP A 154 -3.36 -18.91 -13.02
N ILE A 155 -3.56 -19.39 -14.23
CA ILE A 155 -3.16 -18.69 -15.47
C ILE A 155 -4.36 -17.95 -16.08
N GLU A 156 -5.58 -18.41 -15.79
CA GLU A 156 -6.84 -17.90 -16.35
C GLU A 156 -7.62 -16.97 -15.39
N GLY A 157 -7.15 -16.78 -14.15
CA GLY A 157 -7.81 -16.01 -13.07
C GLY A 157 -7.43 -14.52 -13.03
#